data_f78c09a6d05f02f1d66b81e947745766
#
_entry.id   f78c09a6d05f02f1d66b81e947745766
#
_cell.length_a   1.000
_cell.length_b   1.000
_cell.length_c   1.000
_cell.angle_alpha   90.00
_cell.angle_beta   90.00
_cell.angle_gamma   90.00
#
_symmetry.space_group_name_H-M   'P 1'
#
loop_
_entity.id
_entity.type
_entity.pdbx_description
1 polymer ?
#
loop_
_entity_poly.entity_id
_entity_poly.type
_entity_poly.pdbx_seq_one_letter_code
_entity_poly.pdbx_strand_id
1 'polypeptide(L)'
;MNHCILRINILLFVLIADIDVQAYDRIELAGDVLVVALPVAAAGLTLDFKDGQGTLEFGESAVLAMGMTFALKFAIDKTRPNGGNQSFPSGHATISFSSAEFMCKRYGWEYGFPAYTLATFVAYSRVEAGRHYPIDVLGGTAIGIVGSYLVTRPYKGWNIQPEAGHSYFGIRLNKSW
;
A
#
# COMPACT_ATOMS: atom_id res chain seq x y z
N MET A 1 2.72 -8.15 22.95
CA MET A 1 2.27 -7.56 21.68
C MET A 1 3.29 -6.58 21.09
N ASN A 2 4.00 -5.80 21.91
CA ASN A 2 4.97 -4.78 21.45
C ASN A 2 6.31 -5.32 20.91
N HIS A 3 6.67 -6.58 21.20
CA HIS A 3 7.96 -7.14 20.81
C HIS A 3 8.07 -7.58 19.34
N CYS A 4 6.94 -7.88 18.70
CA CYS A 4 6.93 -8.30 17.29
C CYS A 4 7.16 -7.11 16.34
N ILE A 5 6.50 -5.99 16.60
CA ILE A 5 6.63 -4.74 15.81
C ILE A 5 8.06 -4.21 15.89
N LEU A 6 8.67 -4.23 17.07
CA LEU A 6 10.05 -3.78 17.28
C LEU A 6 11.06 -4.68 16.55
N ARG A 7 10.82 -5.99 16.51
CA ARG A 7 11.71 -6.95 15.82
C ARG A 7 11.64 -6.82 14.30
N ILE A 8 10.47 -6.56 13.72
CA ILE A 8 10.31 -6.34 12.28
C ILE A 8 11.02 -5.05 11.86
N ASN A 9 10.90 -3.96 12.62
CA ASN A 9 11.57 -2.70 12.33
C ASN A 9 13.11 -2.82 12.44
N ILE A 10 13.62 -3.57 13.41
CA ILE A 10 15.08 -3.78 13.59
C ILE A 10 15.65 -4.66 12.47
N LEU A 11 14.95 -5.71 12.06
CA LEU A 11 15.41 -6.60 10.97
C LEU A 11 15.47 -5.86 9.62
N LEU A 12 14.50 -4.97 9.36
CA LEU A 12 14.49 -4.13 8.17
C LEU A 12 15.65 -3.13 8.14
N PHE A 13 16.01 -2.56 9.30
CA PHE A 13 17.08 -1.59 9.42
C PHE A 13 18.47 -2.23 9.27
N VAL A 14 18.66 -3.44 9.76
CA VAL A 14 19.94 -4.18 9.68
C VAL A 14 20.23 -4.64 8.24
N LEU A 15 19.22 -5.04 7.47
CA LEU A 15 19.38 -5.45 6.06
C LEU A 15 19.83 -4.31 5.12
N ILE A 16 19.62 -3.06 5.50
CA ILE A 16 19.98 -1.88 4.69
C ILE A 16 21.41 -1.38 4.98
N ALA A 17 22.02 -1.79 6.10
CA ALA A 17 23.27 -1.18 6.59
C ALA A 17 24.55 -1.69 5.91
N ASP A 18 24.55 -2.87 5.28
CA ASP A 18 25.78 -3.55 4.81
C ASP A 18 25.99 -3.55 3.28
N ILE A 19 25.26 -2.71 2.52
CA ILE A 19 25.40 -2.68 1.06
C ILE A 19 26.30 -1.52 0.63
N ASP A 20 27.46 -1.83 0.08
CA ASP A 20 28.44 -0.86 -0.41
C ASP A 20 28.09 -0.34 -1.82
N VAL A 21 26.95 0.39 -1.91
CA VAL A 21 26.40 0.99 -3.14
C VAL A 21 26.39 2.51 -2.99
N GLN A 22 26.51 3.27 -4.09
CA GLN A 22 26.43 4.74 -4.05
C GLN A 22 25.06 5.20 -3.47
N ALA A 23 25.04 6.34 -2.81
CA ALA A 23 23.86 6.81 -2.05
C ALA A 23 22.56 6.82 -2.87
N TYR A 24 22.66 7.14 -4.16
CA TYR A 24 21.54 7.12 -5.11
C TYR A 24 20.96 5.71 -5.32
N ASP A 25 21.85 4.73 -5.56
CA ASP A 25 21.45 3.32 -5.75
C ASP A 25 20.88 2.74 -4.45
N ARG A 26 21.35 3.22 -3.28
CA ARG A 26 20.83 2.80 -1.97
C ARG A 26 19.39 3.24 -1.75
N ILE A 27 19.02 4.46 -2.16
CA ILE A 27 17.64 4.96 -2.04
C ILE A 27 16.71 4.14 -2.93
N GLU A 28 17.12 3.86 -4.16
CA GLU A 28 16.33 3.04 -5.07
C GLU A 28 16.16 1.62 -4.53
N LEU A 29 17.26 0.99 -4.12
CA LEU A 29 17.26 -0.37 -3.55
C LEU A 29 16.38 -0.46 -2.29
N ALA A 30 16.49 0.51 -1.38
CA ALA A 30 15.63 0.57 -0.19
C ALA A 30 14.14 0.67 -0.57
N GLY A 31 13.81 1.48 -1.58
CA GLY A 31 12.45 1.54 -2.12
C GLY A 31 11.99 0.21 -2.72
N ASP A 32 12.87 -0.51 -3.42
CA ASP A 32 12.56 -1.83 -4.01
C ASP A 32 12.38 -2.93 -2.95
N VAL A 33 13.12 -2.87 -1.87
CA VAL A 33 12.91 -3.77 -0.72
C VAL A 33 11.59 -3.46 -0.03
N LEU A 34 11.31 -2.18 0.22
CA LEU A 34 10.11 -1.77 0.95
C LEU A 34 8.82 -2.00 0.16
N VAL A 35 8.85 -1.91 -1.18
CA VAL A 35 7.67 -2.22 -2.02
C VAL A 35 7.24 -3.68 -1.89
N VAL A 36 8.14 -4.58 -1.55
CA VAL A 36 7.85 -6.00 -1.26
C VAL A 36 7.52 -6.19 0.22
N ALA A 37 8.26 -5.53 1.11
CA ALA A 37 8.11 -5.69 2.55
C ALA A 37 6.73 -5.22 3.06
N LEU A 38 6.17 -4.14 2.49
CA LEU A 38 4.87 -3.61 2.90
C LEU A 38 3.71 -4.59 2.64
N PRO A 39 3.50 -5.15 1.44
CA PRO A 39 2.47 -6.15 1.23
C PRO A 39 2.73 -7.45 2.00
N VAL A 40 3.98 -7.86 2.20
CA VAL A 40 4.32 -9.00 3.06
C VAL A 40 3.96 -8.74 4.52
N ALA A 41 4.21 -7.53 5.03
CA ALA A 41 3.79 -7.15 6.38
C ALA A 41 2.27 -7.12 6.52
N ALA A 42 1.55 -6.57 5.53
CA ALA A 42 0.09 -6.57 5.53
C ALA A 42 -0.50 -8.00 5.55
N ALA A 43 0.03 -8.89 4.71
CA ALA A 43 -0.35 -10.31 4.72
C ALA A 43 0.03 -11.00 6.03
N GLY A 44 1.22 -10.72 6.57
CA GLY A 44 1.68 -11.24 7.86
C GLY A 44 0.76 -10.87 9.02
N LEU A 45 0.24 -9.65 9.05
CA LEU A 45 -0.74 -9.23 10.05
C LEU A 45 -2.04 -10.03 9.97
N THR A 46 -2.54 -10.33 8.76
CA THR A 46 -3.75 -11.16 8.62
C THR A 46 -3.56 -12.56 9.20
N LEU A 47 -2.36 -13.12 9.07
CA LEU A 47 -2.02 -14.42 9.64
C LEU A 47 -1.87 -14.35 11.16
N ASP A 48 -1.20 -13.34 11.70
CA ASP A 48 -1.01 -13.14 13.15
C ASP A 48 -2.34 -12.97 13.87
N PHE A 49 -3.24 -12.19 13.30
CA PHE A 49 -4.60 -11.99 13.81
C PHE A 49 -5.56 -13.14 13.49
N LYS A 50 -5.14 -14.17 12.74
CA LYS A 50 -5.98 -15.26 12.21
C LYS A 50 -7.21 -14.73 11.47
N ASP A 51 -7.00 -13.66 10.71
CA ASP A 51 -8.03 -12.89 10.03
C ASP A 51 -8.19 -13.32 8.57
N GLY A 52 -8.88 -14.43 8.35
CA GLY A 52 -9.13 -14.95 7.00
C GLY A 52 -9.89 -13.97 6.10
N GLN A 53 -10.83 -13.21 6.68
CA GLN A 53 -11.54 -12.17 5.92
C GLN A 53 -10.60 -11.04 5.51
N GLY A 54 -9.70 -10.62 6.40
CA GLY A 54 -8.66 -9.63 6.09
C GLY A 54 -7.72 -10.10 4.99
N THR A 55 -7.37 -11.39 4.96
CA THR A 55 -6.55 -11.96 3.87
C THR A 55 -7.25 -11.81 2.51
N LEU A 56 -8.55 -12.09 2.44
CA LEU A 56 -9.34 -11.91 1.21
C LEU A 56 -9.43 -10.43 0.81
N GLU A 57 -9.79 -9.55 1.74
CA GLU A 57 -9.93 -8.11 1.48
C GLU A 57 -8.59 -7.48 1.07
N PHE A 58 -7.47 -7.94 1.64
CA PHE A 58 -6.15 -7.49 1.20
C PHE A 58 -5.86 -7.93 -0.25
N GLY A 59 -6.14 -9.18 -0.60
CA GLY A 59 -6.01 -9.68 -1.97
C GLY A 59 -6.88 -8.90 -2.95
N GLU A 60 -8.14 -8.68 -2.63
CA GLU A 60 -9.07 -7.88 -3.44
C GLU A 60 -8.60 -6.44 -3.62
N SER A 61 -8.09 -5.80 -2.55
CA SER A 61 -7.52 -4.46 -2.58
C SER A 61 -6.33 -4.37 -3.53
N ALA A 62 -5.41 -5.34 -3.44
CA ALA A 62 -4.22 -5.39 -4.27
C ALA A 62 -4.59 -5.61 -5.75
N VAL A 63 -5.52 -6.54 -6.03
CA VAL A 63 -6.00 -6.81 -7.39
C VAL A 63 -6.69 -5.59 -7.98
N LEU A 64 -7.58 -4.93 -7.23
CA LEU A 64 -8.29 -3.74 -7.68
C LEU A 64 -7.32 -2.59 -7.99
N ALA A 65 -6.45 -2.25 -7.04
CA ALA A 65 -5.52 -1.14 -7.18
C ALA A 65 -4.49 -1.38 -8.30
N MET A 66 -3.91 -2.58 -8.38
CA MET A 66 -2.95 -2.91 -9.42
C MET A 66 -3.61 -3.09 -10.78
N GLY A 67 -4.81 -3.65 -10.83
CA GLY A 67 -5.59 -3.74 -12.07
C GLY A 67 -5.89 -2.37 -12.68
N MET A 68 -6.34 -1.41 -11.86
CA MET A 68 -6.52 -0.02 -12.29
C MET A 68 -5.19 0.61 -12.76
N THR A 69 -4.11 0.37 -12.02
CA THR A 69 -2.77 0.86 -12.39
C THR A 69 -2.34 0.34 -13.75
N PHE A 70 -2.46 -0.96 -14.00
CA PHE A 70 -2.10 -1.54 -15.30
C PHE A 70 -3.00 -1.02 -16.43
N ALA A 71 -4.31 -0.93 -16.23
CA ALA A 71 -5.22 -0.39 -17.21
C ALA A 71 -4.84 1.04 -17.62
N LEU A 72 -4.52 1.91 -16.65
CA LEU A 72 -4.09 3.28 -16.92
C LEU A 72 -2.69 3.34 -17.56
N LYS A 73 -1.78 2.45 -17.22
CA LYS A 73 -0.46 2.37 -17.88
C LYS A 73 -0.59 2.11 -19.37
N PHE A 74 -1.45 1.17 -19.76
CA PHE A 74 -1.69 0.88 -21.17
C PHE A 74 -2.47 2.00 -21.89
N ALA A 75 -3.41 2.64 -21.20
CA ALA A 75 -4.23 3.69 -21.82
C ALA A 75 -3.46 5.00 -22.04
N ILE A 76 -2.53 5.36 -21.13
CA ILE A 76 -1.85 6.65 -21.12
C ILE A 76 -0.46 6.58 -21.77
N ASP A 77 0.23 5.45 -21.67
CA ASP A 77 1.57 5.16 -22.22
C ASP A 77 2.58 6.32 -22.11
N LYS A 78 2.65 6.95 -20.94
CA LYS A 78 3.52 8.10 -20.68
C LYS A 78 4.98 7.68 -20.56
N THR A 79 5.89 8.41 -21.21
CA THR A 79 7.34 8.21 -21.09
C THR A 79 7.84 8.58 -19.70
N ARG A 80 8.76 7.79 -19.15
CA ARG A 80 9.43 8.02 -17.86
C ARG A 80 10.56 9.05 -17.97
N PRO A 81 11.01 9.67 -16.86
CA PRO A 81 12.18 10.55 -16.86
C PRO A 81 13.43 9.90 -17.45
N ASN A 82 13.63 8.59 -17.21
CA ASN A 82 14.77 7.82 -17.72
C ASN A 82 14.59 7.24 -19.15
N GLY A 83 13.55 7.68 -19.87
CA GLY A 83 13.25 7.26 -21.25
C GLY A 83 12.46 5.94 -21.39
N GLY A 84 12.14 5.24 -20.31
CA GLY A 84 11.27 4.07 -20.34
C GLY A 84 9.80 4.42 -20.57
N ASN A 85 8.98 3.41 -20.91
CA ASN A 85 7.54 3.59 -21.18
C ASN A 85 6.68 3.38 -19.92
N GLN A 86 5.38 3.69 -20.02
CA GLN A 86 4.35 3.42 -19.01
C GLN A 86 4.67 4.03 -17.63
N SER A 87 5.02 5.32 -17.63
CA SER A 87 5.36 6.03 -16.40
C SER A 87 4.15 6.18 -15.47
N PHE A 88 2.99 6.55 -16.00
CA PHE A 88 1.79 6.85 -15.21
C PHE A 88 0.82 5.66 -15.16
N PRO A 89 0.25 5.37 -13.99
CA PRO A 89 0.67 5.77 -12.65
C PRO A 89 1.81 4.88 -12.12
N SER A 90 2.43 5.27 -10.99
CA SER A 90 3.51 4.48 -10.36
C SER A 90 2.97 3.24 -9.66
N GLY A 91 3.32 2.03 -10.16
CA GLY A 91 2.90 0.78 -9.53
C GLY A 91 3.51 0.55 -8.15
N HIS A 92 4.75 1.00 -7.91
CA HIS A 92 5.39 0.96 -6.58
C HIS A 92 4.61 1.77 -5.56
N ALA A 93 4.23 3.00 -5.92
CA ALA A 93 3.39 3.82 -5.05
C ALA A 93 2.02 3.17 -4.83
N THR A 94 1.39 2.64 -5.88
CA THR A 94 0.07 2.00 -5.77
C THR A 94 0.07 0.86 -4.75
N ILE A 95 0.95 -0.11 -4.89
CA ILE A 95 0.93 -1.29 -4.00
C ILE A 95 1.35 -0.93 -2.57
N SER A 96 2.32 -0.01 -2.40
CA SER A 96 2.77 0.42 -1.08
C SER A 96 1.67 1.15 -0.32
N PHE A 97 0.98 2.10 -0.96
CA PHE A 97 -0.11 2.84 -0.32
C PHE A 97 -1.38 2.00 -0.17
N SER A 98 -1.64 1.04 -1.07
CA SER A 98 -2.72 0.07 -0.87
C SER A 98 -2.49 -0.78 0.37
N SER A 99 -1.25 -1.25 0.57
CA SER A 99 -0.88 -2.03 1.77
C SER A 99 -0.96 -1.19 3.05
N ALA A 100 -0.51 0.07 2.99
CA ALA A 100 -0.56 0.99 4.13
C ALA A 100 -2.00 1.32 4.52
N GLU A 101 -2.87 1.62 3.54
CA GLU A 101 -4.29 1.88 3.78
C GLU A 101 -5.00 0.65 4.34
N PHE A 102 -4.71 -0.55 3.79
CA PHE A 102 -5.25 -1.79 4.34
C PHE A 102 -4.90 -1.95 5.81
N MET A 103 -3.63 -1.82 6.17
CA MET A 103 -3.18 -1.94 7.56
C MET A 103 -3.82 -0.89 8.46
N CYS A 104 -3.93 0.34 7.99
CA CYS A 104 -4.54 1.45 8.71
C CYS A 104 -6.04 1.23 8.96
N LYS A 105 -6.79 0.95 7.88
CA LYS A 105 -8.23 0.80 7.96
C LYS A 105 -8.66 -0.47 8.66
N ARG A 106 -7.91 -1.58 8.45
CA ARG A 106 -8.22 -2.88 9.03
C ARG A 106 -7.86 -2.96 10.50
N TYR A 107 -6.61 -2.57 10.85
CA TYR A 107 -6.01 -2.81 12.16
C TYR A 107 -5.76 -1.53 12.97
N GLY A 108 -5.96 -0.37 12.37
CA GLY A 108 -5.84 0.91 13.07
C GLY A 108 -4.52 1.65 12.83
N TRP A 109 -4.45 2.87 13.36
CA TRP A 109 -3.33 3.79 13.15
C TRP A 109 -1.99 3.29 13.71
N GLU A 110 -2.00 2.39 14.67
CA GLU A 110 -0.78 1.79 15.22
C GLU A 110 0.02 1.06 14.13
N TYR A 111 -0.68 0.43 13.17
CA TYR A 111 -0.10 -0.24 12.01
C TYR A 111 -0.03 0.67 10.78
N GLY A 112 -1.02 1.54 10.63
CA GLY A 112 -1.13 2.45 9.50
C GLY A 112 -0.04 3.49 9.47
N PHE A 113 0.27 4.16 10.59
CA PHE A 113 1.25 5.24 10.63
C PHE A 113 2.64 4.82 10.15
N PRO A 114 3.27 3.75 10.69
CA PRO A 114 4.55 3.28 10.17
C PRO A 114 4.47 2.83 8.72
N ALA A 115 3.39 2.18 8.30
CA ALA A 115 3.21 1.73 6.93
C ALA A 115 3.12 2.89 5.93
N TYR A 116 2.37 3.94 6.26
CA TYR A 116 2.31 5.16 5.44
C TYR A 116 3.66 5.88 5.35
N THR A 117 4.42 5.91 6.45
CA THR A 117 5.77 6.48 6.46
C THR A 117 6.68 5.75 5.47
N LEU A 118 6.67 4.42 5.50
CA LEU A 118 7.45 3.59 4.59
C LEU A 118 6.95 3.69 3.13
N ALA A 119 5.62 3.73 2.91
CA ALA A 119 5.05 3.92 1.58
C ALA A 119 5.43 5.29 0.99
N THR A 120 5.50 6.34 1.83
CA THR A 120 5.97 7.66 1.42
C THR A 120 7.45 7.62 1.02
N PHE A 121 8.28 6.88 1.75
CA PHE A 121 9.67 6.67 1.35
C PHE A 121 9.79 5.92 0.01
N VAL A 122 8.98 4.88 -0.21
CA VAL A 122 8.93 4.20 -1.53
C VAL A 122 8.57 5.20 -2.62
N ALA A 123 7.55 6.03 -2.40
CA ALA A 123 7.14 7.06 -3.35
C ALA A 123 8.27 8.04 -3.68
N TYR A 124 8.95 8.56 -2.65
CA TYR A 124 10.12 9.43 -2.78
C TYR A 124 11.24 8.75 -3.58
N SER A 125 11.57 7.51 -3.26
CA SER A 125 12.64 6.78 -3.94
C SER A 125 12.42 6.65 -5.45
N ARG A 126 11.16 6.59 -5.92
CA ARG A 126 10.85 6.51 -7.37
C ARG A 126 11.09 7.81 -8.11
N VAL A 127 10.85 8.93 -7.44
CA VAL A 127 11.12 10.27 -8.00
C VAL A 127 12.63 10.51 -8.01
N GLU A 128 13.29 10.25 -6.90
CA GLU A 128 14.74 10.42 -6.76
C GLU A 128 15.51 9.56 -7.77
N ALA A 129 15.12 8.30 -7.96
CA ALA A 129 15.71 7.40 -8.94
C ALA A 129 15.34 7.73 -10.41
N GLY A 130 14.66 8.84 -10.70
CA GLY A 130 14.26 9.19 -12.07
C GLY A 130 13.36 8.16 -12.76
N ARG A 131 12.70 7.27 -11.97
CA ARG A 131 11.82 6.22 -12.51
C ARG A 131 10.42 6.73 -12.80
N HIS A 132 9.97 7.76 -12.07
CA HIS A 132 8.65 8.34 -12.17
C HIS A 132 8.67 9.85 -11.93
N TYR A 133 7.75 10.57 -12.57
CA TYR A 133 7.48 11.96 -12.22
C TYR A 133 6.66 12.02 -10.92
N PRO A 134 6.72 13.14 -10.15
CA PRO A 134 5.88 13.31 -8.95
C PRO A 134 4.40 13.05 -9.18
N ILE A 135 3.85 13.46 -10.32
CA ILE A 135 2.43 13.23 -10.67
C ILE A 135 2.10 11.74 -10.86
N ASP A 136 3.06 10.93 -11.34
CA ASP A 136 2.85 9.49 -11.51
C ASP A 136 2.75 8.79 -10.16
N VAL A 137 3.56 9.26 -9.22
CA VAL A 137 3.58 8.79 -7.84
C VAL A 137 2.29 9.21 -7.12
N LEU A 138 1.87 10.47 -7.25
CA LEU A 138 0.59 10.95 -6.69
C LEU A 138 -0.59 10.16 -7.24
N GLY A 139 -0.61 9.88 -8.56
CA GLY A 139 -1.63 9.05 -9.19
C GLY A 139 -1.65 7.63 -8.61
N GLY A 140 -0.48 7.00 -8.46
CA GLY A 140 -0.35 5.68 -7.84
C GLY A 140 -0.81 5.67 -6.38
N THR A 141 -0.42 6.67 -5.61
CA THR A 141 -0.85 6.86 -4.22
C THR A 141 -2.36 6.95 -4.10
N ALA A 142 -2.99 7.79 -4.91
CA ALA A 142 -4.45 7.94 -4.90
C ALA A 142 -5.18 6.64 -5.25
N ILE A 143 -4.70 5.91 -6.27
CA ILE A 143 -5.27 4.61 -6.67
C ILE A 143 -5.11 3.58 -5.55
N GLY A 144 -3.92 3.52 -4.93
CA GLY A 144 -3.65 2.58 -3.84
C GLY A 144 -4.54 2.83 -2.63
N ILE A 145 -4.63 4.07 -2.17
CA ILE A 145 -5.48 4.45 -1.03
C ILE A 145 -6.95 4.19 -1.34
N VAL A 146 -7.47 4.72 -2.44
CA VAL A 146 -8.89 4.59 -2.79
C VAL A 146 -9.27 3.13 -3.04
N GLY A 147 -8.47 2.38 -3.79
CA GLY A 147 -8.71 0.97 -4.08
C GLY A 147 -8.80 0.12 -2.81
N SER A 148 -7.86 0.32 -1.88
CA SER A 148 -7.88 -0.38 -0.59
C SER A 148 -9.01 0.12 0.30
N TYR A 149 -9.23 1.43 0.38
CA TYR A 149 -10.30 1.99 1.19
C TYR A 149 -11.68 1.44 0.83
N LEU A 150 -11.98 1.26 -0.45
CA LEU A 150 -13.30 0.79 -0.91
C LEU A 150 -13.57 -0.67 -0.52
N VAL A 151 -12.55 -1.50 -0.45
CA VAL A 151 -12.67 -2.94 -0.20
C VAL A 151 -12.51 -3.29 1.29
N THR A 152 -11.55 -2.66 1.96
CA THR A 152 -11.17 -2.99 3.33
C THR A 152 -12.23 -2.57 4.34
N ARG A 153 -12.52 -3.42 5.33
CA ARG A 153 -13.39 -3.16 6.48
C ARG A 153 -12.59 -3.24 7.77
N PRO A 154 -12.96 -2.49 8.82
CA PRO A 154 -12.30 -2.59 10.12
C PRO A 154 -12.38 -4.02 10.69
N TYR A 155 -11.29 -4.51 11.28
CA TYR A 155 -11.23 -5.84 11.91
C TYR A 155 -12.11 -5.91 13.16
N LYS A 156 -12.07 -4.84 13.97
CA LYS A 156 -12.93 -4.67 15.14
C LYS A 156 -13.47 -3.24 15.18
N GLY A 157 -14.71 -3.06 15.59
CA GLY A 157 -15.30 -1.74 15.73
C GLY A 157 -16.59 -1.57 14.92
N TRP A 158 -16.99 -0.32 14.75
CA TRP A 158 -18.17 0.04 13.98
C TRP A 158 -17.85 0.07 12.49
N ASN A 159 -18.64 -0.69 11.73
CA ASN A 159 -18.61 -0.64 10.28
C ASN A 159 -19.83 0.12 9.79
N ILE A 160 -19.61 1.22 9.10
CA ILE A 160 -20.65 2.07 8.53
C ILE A 160 -20.65 1.85 7.01
N GLN A 161 -21.73 1.31 6.49
CA GLN A 161 -21.86 1.05 5.05
C GLN A 161 -23.09 1.75 4.50
N PRO A 162 -22.97 2.47 3.36
CA PRO A 162 -24.15 2.88 2.62
C PRO A 162 -24.85 1.63 2.08
N GLU A 163 -26.15 1.55 2.24
CA GLU A 163 -26.98 0.48 1.70
C GLU A 163 -27.99 1.08 0.72
N ALA A 164 -28.02 0.55 -0.49
CA ALA A 164 -29.00 0.95 -1.50
C ALA A 164 -29.76 -0.30 -1.97
N GLY A 165 -31.07 -0.29 -1.84
CA GLY A 165 -31.97 -1.29 -2.39
C GLY A 165 -32.86 -0.67 -3.47
N HIS A 166 -33.67 -1.49 -4.12
CA HIS A 166 -34.51 -1.06 -5.24
C HIS A 166 -35.49 0.08 -4.90
N SER A 167 -35.83 0.25 -3.61
CA SER A 167 -36.77 1.25 -3.11
C SER A 167 -36.35 1.94 -1.81
N TYR A 168 -35.08 1.79 -1.38
CA TYR A 168 -34.61 2.46 -0.17
C TYR A 168 -33.12 2.81 -0.28
N PHE A 169 -32.74 3.90 0.41
CA PHE A 169 -31.38 4.25 0.73
C PHE A 169 -31.22 4.30 2.25
N GLY A 170 -30.15 3.70 2.76
CA GLY A 170 -29.91 3.63 4.18
C GLY A 170 -28.42 3.57 4.53
N ILE A 171 -28.16 3.58 5.82
CA ILE A 171 -26.81 3.36 6.38
C ILE A 171 -26.91 2.12 7.27
N ARG A 172 -26.12 1.10 6.94
CA ARG A 172 -25.98 -0.08 7.78
C ARG A 172 -24.86 0.13 8.78
N LEU A 173 -25.17 0.02 10.06
CA LEU A 173 -24.22 0.06 11.16
C LEU A 173 -24.03 -1.36 11.69
N ASN A 174 -22.83 -1.93 11.52
CA ASN A 174 -22.44 -3.20 12.10
C ASN A 174 -21.31 -2.97 13.10
N LYS A 175 -21.32 -3.69 14.22
CA LYS A 175 -20.21 -3.71 15.17
C LYS A 175 -19.62 -5.12 15.23
N SER A 176 -18.33 -5.24 14.90
CA SER A 176 -17.54 -6.44 15.15
C SER A 176 -16.85 -6.35 16.51
N TRP A 177 -16.91 -7.44 17.31
CA TRP A 177 -16.38 -7.54 18.68
C TRP A 177 -15.02 -8.21 18.69
#